data_2da7ce4fd09152c60a0b9c79d7c7df63
#
_entry.id   2da7ce4fd09152c60a0b9c79d7c7df63
#
_cell.length_a   1.000
_cell.length_b   1.000
_cell.length_c   1.000
_cell.angle_alpha   90.00
_cell.angle_beta   90.00
_cell.angle_gamma   90.00
#
_symmetry.space_group_name_H-M   'P 1'
#
loop_
_entity.id
_entity.type
_entity.pdbx_description
1 polymer ?
#
loop_
_entity_poly.entity_id
_entity_poly.type
_entity_poly.pdbx_seq_one_letter_code
_entity_poly.pdbx_strand_id
1 'polypeptide(L)'
;MPEAKPSYFITTPIYYVNAKPHLGTAYCTLLCDIQARFRRAAGYDVFFLTGMDEHGEKVALAAADHGLSPQAWCDSQVPFFKGLYEELNISYDDFIRTTDERHVKAVQYLWERMREAGFIYKGSYDGWYCIHEETFFTETQVEKADEEAGCKGAHLCPDCHRELERVSEESWFFKLSAFQDKLLELYTEHPDFIEPDFRANEVRSFVESGLQDISVSRTSFDWGVPVPFDESHVTYVWFDALLNYYTAVGYGDDSPEAAAMRKRFWPAQMHVVGKDIIRFHCVIWPAMLMALGEAVPEHIFAHGFLNVRNSETGVVEKMSKSRGNAIAPKDVLDLLGVEGYRYYFMTDVTPGEDSGISFERMEQVYNANLANSWGNLVSRALNMSDKYFEGVTPTFDGSSVAADHPLRKLAEGIYDRYAACMEKMDYVGAKNIIMELVHAANHYIEDAAPWTVAKDPERASELAEIIYTLLESIRICAHLFMPFMPTTSAEVLRRMSLDEAEINSTDTRSECVWGKLQGGLAVSKGDALFPRLASK
;
A
#
# COMPACT_ATOMS: atom_id res chain seq x y z
N MET A 1 -23.62 -24.04 -9.73
CA MET A 1 -22.42 -23.89 -8.89
C MET A 1 -22.36 -22.41 -8.55
N PRO A 2 -22.03 -21.99 -7.33
CA PRO A 2 -21.81 -20.58 -7.08
C PRO A 2 -20.73 -20.08 -8.06
N GLU A 3 -20.93 -18.93 -8.64
CA GLU A 3 -19.99 -18.28 -9.54
C GLU A 3 -18.66 -18.10 -8.81
N ALA A 4 -17.54 -18.44 -9.46
CA ALA A 4 -16.24 -18.31 -8.82
C ALA A 4 -15.99 -16.83 -8.53
N LYS A 5 -15.56 -16.51 -7.30
CA LYS A 5 -15.19 -15.13 -6.94
C LYS A 5 -14.12 -14.60 -7.90
N PRO A 6 -14.19 -13.35 -8.36
CA PRO A 6 -13.11 -12.75 -9.11
C PRO A 6 -11.83 -12.73 -8.27
N SER A 7 -10.67 -12.94 -8.88
CA SER A 7 -9.38 -12.87 -8.20
C SER A 7 -8.82 -11.45 -8.21
N TYR A 8 -8.00 -11.14 -7.22
CA TYR A 8 -7.26 -9.88 -7.16
C TYR A 8 -5.90 -10.10 -6.51
N PHE A 9 -4.84 -9.95 -7.28
CA PHE A 9 -3.46 -10.07 -6.80
C PHE A 9 -2.83 -8.69 -6.69
N ILE A 10 -2.46 -8.30 -5.46
CA ILE A 10 -1.80 -7.04 -5.15
C ILE A 10 -0.48 -7.28 -4.44
N THR A 11 0.54 -6.47 -4.76
CA THR A 11 1.86 -6.61 -4.17
C THR A 11 2.44 -5.29 -3.70
N THR A 12 3.23 -5.32 -2.63
CA THR A 12 4.26 -4.30 -2.38
C THR A 12 5.50 -4.64 -3.21
N PRO A 13 6.54 -3.75 -3.28
CA PRO A 13 7.88 -4.22 -3.58
C PRO A 13 8.37 -5.08 -2.43
N ILE A 14 9.35 -5.95 -2.67
CA ILE A 14 10.11 -6.54 -1.59
C ILE A 14 11.17 -5.54 -1.10
N TYR A 15 11.39 -5.51 0.22
CA TYR A 15 12.17 -4.45 0.84
C TYR A 15 13.59 -4.88 1.15
N TYR A 16 14.56 -4.03 0.84
CA TYR A 16 15.96 -4.22 1.21
C TYR A 16 16.13 -4.30 2.73
N VAL A 17 16.95 -5.28 3.16
CA VAL A 17 17.23 -5.57 4.57
C VAL A 17 18.53 -4.95 5.10
N ASN A 18 18.97 -3.88 4.51
CA ASN A 18 20.13 -3.13 4.98
C ASN A 18 19.86 -2.31 6.25
N ALA A 19 18.60 -2.16 6.65
CA ALA A 19 18.16 -1.47 7.87
C ALA A 19 16.76 -1.94 8.29
N LYS A 20 16.36 -1.58 9.53
CA LYS A 20 14.97 -1.78 10.00
C LYS A 20 13.98 -1.03 9.10
N PRO A 21 12.72 -1.52 8.99
CA PRO A 21 11.70 -0.90 8.17
C PRO A 21 11.47 0.56 8.61
N HIS A 22 11.33 1.43 7.62
CA HIS A 22 11.12 2.86 7.81
C HIS A 22 9.68 3.26 7.48
N LEU A 23 9.36 4.53 7.65
CA LEU A 23 8.01 5.04 7.44
C LEU A 23 7.49 4.82 6.00
N GLY A 24 8.37 4.92 4.99
CA GLY A 24 8.02 4.63 3.60
C GLY A 24 7.65 3.17 3.37
N THR A 25 8.36 2.21 4.02
CA THR A 25 8.02 0.79 4.01
C THR A 25 6.61 0.57 4.58
N ALA A 26 6.34 1.13 5.76
CA ALA A 26 5.03 1.03 6.40
C ALA A 26 3.92 1.65 5.54
N TYR A 27 4.18 2.79 4.92
CA TYR A 27 3.23 3.51 4.06
C TYR A 27 2.85 2.68 2.82
N CYS A 28 3.83 2.20 2.07
CA CYS A 28 3.59 1.38 0.88
C CYS A 28 2.80 0.10 1.23
N THR A 29 3.20 -0.58 2.31
CA THR A 29 2.51 -1.80 2.75
C THR A 29 1.06 -1.50 3.19
N LEU A 30 0.83 -0.36 3.83
CA LEU A 30 -0.50 0.06 4.23
C LEU A 30 -1.40 0.43 3.03
N LEU A 31 -0.86 1.05 1.97
CA LEU A 31 -1.59 1.29 0.72
C LEU A 31 -2.16 -0.03 0.16
N CYS A 32 -1.31 -1.07 0.11
CA CYS A 32 -1.73 -2.40 -0.36
C CYS A 32 -2.75 -3.05 0.57
N ASP A 33 -2.57 -2.94 1.89
CA ASP A 33 -3.49 -3.54 2.86
C ASP A 33 -4.90 -2.96 2.75
N ILE A 34 -5.03 -1.66 2.61
CA ILE A 34 -6.33 -1.01 2.45
C ILE A 34 -7.01 -1.46 1.16
N GLN A 35 -6.26 -1.52 0.06
CA GLN A 35 -6.80 -2.01 -1.20
C GLN A 35 -7.21 -3.49 -1.11
N ALA A 36 -6.39 -4.33 -0.47
CA ALA A 36 -6.69 -5.74 -0.26
C ALA A 36 -7.97 -5.92 0.58
N ARG A 37 -8.11 -5.16 1.68
CA ARG A 37 -9.33 -5.19 2.51
C ARG A 37 -10.56 -4.70 1.76
N PHE A 38 -10.45 -3.63 0.99
CA PHE A 38 -11.53 -3.15 0.15
C PHE A 38 -11.99 -4.21 -0.85
N ARG A 39 -11.06 -4.85 -1.57
CA ARG A 39 -11.38 -5.91 -2.54
C ARG A 39 -11.98 -7.14 -1.89
N ARG A 40 -11.49 -7.59 -0.72
CA ARG A 40 -12.10 -8.69 0.05
C ARG A 40 -13.53 -8.35 0.46
N ALA A 41 -13.77 -7.13 0.95
CA ALA A 41 -15.09 -6.62 1.32
C ALA A 41 -16.03 -6.38 0.12
N ALA A 42 -15.48 -6.32 -1.09
CA ALA A 42 -16.23 -6.31 -2.35
C ALA A 42 -16.43 -7.71 -2.98
N GLY A 43 -16.07 -8.78 -2.25
CA GLY A 43 -16.31 -10.16 -2.66
C GLY A 43 -15.23 -10.82 -3.49
N TYR A 44 -14.07 -10.17 -3.68
CA TYR A 44 -12.94 -10.77 -4.40
C TYR A 44 -12.21 -11.81 -3.55
N ASP A 45 -11.59 -12.77 -4.25
CA ASP A 45 -10.56 -13.65 -3.70
C ASP A 45 -9.22 -12.94 -3.87
N VAL A 46 -8.66 -12.44 -2.76
CA VAL A 46 -7.49 -11.55 -2.78
C VAL A 46 -6.25 -12.30 -2.35
N PHE A 47 -5.16 -12.13 -3.11
CA PHE A 47 -3.81 -12.54 -2.73
C PHE A 47 -2.94 -11.29 -2.57
N PHE A 48 -2.51 -11.01 -1.34
CA PHE A 48 -1.66 -9.87 -1.00
C PHE A 48 -0.26 -10.34 -0.65
N LEU A 49 0.71 -10.01 -1.51
CA LEU A 49 2.12 -10.36 -1.36
C LEU A 49 2.95 -9.18 -0.86
N THR A 50 3.81 -9.45 0.10
CA THR A 50 4.92 -8.59 0.51
C THR A 50 6.17 -9.43 0.76
N GLY A 51 7.31 -8.85 1.10
CA GLY A 51 8.51 -9.65 1.34
C GLY A 51 9.78 -8.84 1.57
N MET A 52 10.90 -9.56 1.54
CA MET A 52 12.24 -9.01 1.77
C MET A 52 13.17 -9.34 0.61
N ASP A 53 13.92 -8.32 0.18
CA ASP A 53 15.03 -8.44 -0.77
C ASP A 53 16.33 -8.59 0.01
N GLU A 54 16.91 -9.79 -0.06
CA GLU A 54 17.96 -10.24 0.82
C GLU A 54 19.32 -10.45 0.14
N HIS A 55 19.36 -10.41 -1.19
CA HIS A 55 20.58 -10.55 -1.96
C HIS A 55 21.23 -9.20 -2.28
N GLY A 56 22.45 -9.26 -2.86
CA GLY A 56 23.19 -8.10 -3.32
C GLY A 56 24.31 -7.64 -2.39
N GLU A 57 25.17 -6.80 -2.95
CA GLU A 57 26.39 -6.30 -2.28
C GLU A 57 26.08 -5.48 -1.03
N LYS A 58 25.05 -4.67 -1.10
CA LYS A 58 24.62 -3.79 -0.01
C LYS A 58 24.19 -4.55 1.26
N VAL A 59 23.53 -5.70 1.09
CA VAL A 59 23.16 -6.59 2.20
C VAL A 59 24.39 -7.30 2.75
N ALA A 60 25.29 -7.76 1.88
CA ALA A 60 26.55 -8.38 2.30
C ALA A 60 27.42 -7.41 3.13
N LEU A 61 27.52 -6.15 2.71
CA LEU A 61 28.24 -5.11 3.44
C LEU A 61 27.58 -4.82 4.80
N ALA A 62 26.25 -4.70 4.85
CA ALA A 62 25.53 -4.49 6.10
C ALA A 62 25.74 -5.65 7.09
N ALA A 63 25.76 -6.88 6.61
CA ALA A 63 26.06 -8.07 7.42
C ALA A 63 27.49 -8.01 7.98
N ALA A 64 28.48 -7.69 7.14
CA ALA A 64 29.89 -7.58 7.52
C ALA A 64 30.10 -6.50 8.59
N ASP A 65 29.46 -5.35 8.46
CA ASP A 65 29.50 -4.25 9.45
C ASP A 65 29.00 -4.69 10.84
N HIS A 66 28.14 -5.71 10.89
CA HIS A 66 27.60 -6.27 12.13
C HIS A 66 28.28 -7.57 12.56
N GLY A 67 29.32 -8.02 11.82
CA GLY A 67 30.06 -9.26 12.11
C GLY A 67 29.23 -10.53 11.92
N LEU A 68 28.24 -10.50 11.03
CA LEU A 68 27.36 -11.63 10.73
C LEU A 68 27.58 -12.13 9.30
N SER A 69 27.20 -13.40 9.04
CA SER A 69 27.01 -13.84 7.67
C SER A 69 25.78 -13.14 7.05
N PRO A 70 25.72 -12.96 5.71
CA PRO A 70 24.57 -12.36 5.06
C PRO A 70 23.23 -13.05 5.41
N GLN A 71 23.20 -14.38 5.43
CA GLN A 71 21.99 -15.13 5.84
C GLN A 71 21.59 -14.84 7.30
N ALA A 72 22.55 -14.86 8.24
CA ALA A 72 22.26 -14.58 9.65
C ALA A 72 21.79 -13.14 9.86
N TRP A 73 22.33 -12.20 9.09
CA TRP A 73 21.86 -10.83 9.07
C TRP A 73 20.40 -10.75 8.60
N CYS A 74 20.08 -11.31 7.42
CA CYS A 74 18.73 -11.34 6.86
C CYS A 74 17.73 -11.97 7.86
N ASP A 75 18.06 -13.12 8.43
CA ASP A 75 17.22 -13.80 9.43
C ASP A 75 16.96 -12.90 10.67
N SER A 76 17.94 -12.09 11.08
CA SER A 76 17.80 -11.15 12.19
C SER A 76 16.85 -9.99 11.88
N GLN A 77 16.64 -9.65 10.60
CA GLN A 77 15.77 -8.53 10.18
C GLN A 77 14.29 -8.95 10.08
N VAL A 78 13.99 -10.21 9.77
CA VAL A 78 12.60 -10.71 9.59
C VAL A 78 11.65 -10.30 10.74
N PRO A 79 12.04 -10.44 12.03
CA PRO A 79 11.15 -10.06 13.13
C PRO A 79 10.77 -8.57 13.15
N PHE A 80 11.63 -7.69 12.65
CA PHE A 80 11.32 -6.25 12.61
C PHE A 80 10.26 -5.92 11.57
N PHE A 81 10.32 -6.56 10.38
CA PHE A 81 9.31 -6.37 9.33
C PHE A 81 7.98 -6.99 9.76
N LYS A 82 7.98 -8.26 10.15
CA LYS A 82 6.76 -8.96 10.57
C LYS A 82 6.13 -8.32 11.81
N GLY A 83 6.94 -7.89 12.78
CA GLY A 83 6.46 -7.20 13.99
C GLY A 83 5.78 -5.86 13.66
N LEU A 84 6.35 -5.06 12.74
CA LEU A 84 5.70 -3.83 12.27
C LEU A 84 4.37 -4.12 11.56
N TYR A 85 4.31 -5.18 10.74
CA TYR A 85 3.10 -5.55 10.02
C TYR A 85 2.01 -6.07 10.96
N GLU A 86 2.38 -6.84 11.97
CA GLU A 86 1.47 -7.27 13.03
C GLU A 86 0.93 -6.07 13.82
N GLU A 87 1.82 -5.15 14.24
CA GLU A 87 1.45 -3.93 14.97
C GLU A 87 0.50 -3.04 14.15
N LEU A 88 0.73 -2.90 12.83
CA LEU A 88 -0.13 -2.14 11.90
C LEU A 88 -1.39 -2.90 11.45
N ASN A 89 -1.59 -4.13 11.89
CA ASN A 89 -2.69 -5.00 11.47
C ASN A 89 -2.74 -5.18 9.93
N ILE A 90 -1.58 -5.49 9.33
CA ILE A 90 -1.46 -5.76 7.89
C ILE A 90 -1.93 -7.18 7.57
N SER A 91 -2.79 -7.33 6.56
CA SER A 91 -3.46 -8.59 6.21
C SER A 91 -2.85 -9.30 5.00
N TYR A 92 -1.51 -9.31 4.88
CA TYR A 92 -0.83 -10.02 3.79
C TYR A 92 -1.07 -11.54 3.85
N ASP A 93 -1.07 -12.19 2.69
CA ASP A 93 -1.28 -13.63 2.57
C ASP A 93 0.05 -14.39 2.46
N ASP A 94 1.08 -13.79 1.82
CA ASP A 94 2.41 -14.36 1.70
C ASP A 94 3.50 -13.32 1.96
N PHE A 95 4.57 -13.77 2.60
CA PHE A 95 5.78 -13.00 2.89
C PHE A 95 6.98 -13.70 2.28
N ILE A 96 7.33 -13.33 1.04
CA ILE A 96 8.41 -13.95 0.28
C ILE A 96 9.77 -13.38 0.68
N ARG A 97 10.79 -14.25 0.70
CA ARG A 97 12.20 -13.89 0.87
C ARG A 97 12.96 -14.32 -0.39
N THR A 98 13.87 -13.51 -0.89
CA THR A 98 14.68 -13.91 -2.05
C THR A 98 15.63 -15.08 -1.73
N THR A 99 15.91 -15.32 -0.44
CA THR A 99 16.65 -16.52 0.04
C THR A 99 15.77 -17.78 0.18
N ASP A 100 14.45 -17.70 0.01
CA ASP A 100 13.59 -18.88 0.02
C ASP A 100 13.99 -19.84 -1.10
N GLU A 101 14.05 -21.14 -0.81
CA GLU A 101 14.39 -22.18 -1.79
C GLU A 101 13.51 -22.12 -3.04
N ARG A 102 12.20 -21.81 -2.87
CA ARG A 102 11.25 -21.63 -3.99
C ARG A 102 11.67 -20.50 -4.93
N HIS A 103 12.21 -19.41 -4.36
CA HIS A 103 12.64 -18.26 -5.15
C HIS A 103 13.98 -18.53 -5.86
N VAL A 104 14.96 -19.08 -5.16
CA VAL A 104 16.25 -19.48 -5.74
C VAL A 104 16.04 -20.41 -6.94
N LYS A 105 15.18 -21.42 -6.82
CA LYS A 105 14.84 -22.34 -7.94
C LYS A 105 14.16 -21.61 -9.09
N ALA A 106 13.24 -20.69 -8.79
CA ALA A 106 12.55 -19.91 -9.82
C ALA A 106 13.52 -19.01 -10.61
N VAL A 107 14.48 -18.36 -9.92
CA VAL A 107 15.52 -17.54 -10.57
C VAL A 107 16.43 -18.39 -11.44
N GLN A 108 16.86 -19.55 -10.97
CA GLN A 108 17.67 -20.47 -11.78
C GLN A 108 16.91 -20.97 -13.02
N TYR A 109 15.62 -21.27 -12.87
CA TYR A 109 14.75 -21.63 -13.99
C TYR A 109 14.58 -20.47 -14.98
N LEU A 110 14.44 -19.22 -14.48
CA LEU A 110 14.41 -18.02 -15.32
C LEU A 110 15.66 -17.93 -16.20
N TRP A 111 16.86 -18.13 -15.62
CA TRP A 111 18.12 -18.09 -16.35
C TRP A 111 18.17 -19.07 -17.52
N GLU A 112 17.75 -20.32 -17.30
CA GLU A 112 17.71 -21.34 -18.35
C GLU A 112 16.72 -20.97 -19.45
N ARG A 113 15.51 -20.53 -19.09
CA ARG A 113 14.48 -20.10 -20.06
C ARG A 113 14.93 -18.90 -20.89
N MET A 114 15.53 -17.90 -20.26
CA MET A 114 16.03 -16.71 -20.95
C MET A 114 17.17 -17.03 -21.92
N ARG A 115 18.05 -17.98 -21.55
CA ARG A 115 19.13 -18.47 -22.40
C ARG A 115 18.57 -19.23 -23.61
N GLU A 116 17.66 -20.16 -23.39
CA GLU A 116 17.00 -20.92 -24.46
C GLU A 116 16.26 -20.02 -25.45
N ALA A 117 15.59 -18.99 -24.95
CA ALA A 117 14.90 -18.00 -25.75
C ALA A 117 15.86 -17.03 -26.49
N GLY A 118 17.15 -17.06 -26.20
CA GLY A 118 18.18 -16.25 -26.84
C GLY A 118 18.19 -14.78 -26.42
N PHE A 119 17.58 -14.45 -25.26
CA PHE A 119 17.56 -13.09 -24.72
C PHE A 119 18.70 -12.78 -23.76
N ILE A 120 19.57 -13.77 -23.46
CA ILE A 120 20.76 -13.61 -22.63
C ILE A 120 22.00 -13.96 -23.43
N TYR A 121 23.04 -13.13 -23.31
CA TYR A 121 24.34 -13.35 -23.93
C TYR A 121 25.46 -12.86 -23.03
N LYS A 122 26.67 -13.41 -23.24
CA LYS A 122 27.88 -13.06 -22.47
C LYS A 122 28.61 -11.89 -23.15
N GLY A 123 29.01 -10.90 -22.34
CA GLY A 123 29.70 -9.71 -22.79
C GLY A 123 30.63 -9.16 -21.71
N SER A 124 31.22 -7.99 -21.97
CA SER A 124 32.00 -7.25 -20.98
C SER A 124 31.29 -5.94 -20.66
N TYR A 125 31.06 -5.68 -19.38
CA TYR A 125 30.60 -4.39 -18.90
C TYR A 125 31.80 -3.51 -18.55
N ASP A 126 31.81 -2.27 -19.02
CA ASP A 126 32.76 -1.24 -18.62
C ASP A 126 32.00 0.08 -18.44
N GLY A 127 31.75 0.46 -17.21
CA GLY A 127 30.92 1.65 -16.90
C GLY A 127 30.94 2.01 -15.42
N TRP A 128 29.99 2.82 -15.03
CA TRP A 128 29.84 3.33 -13.67
C TRP A 128 28.74 2.55 -12.92
N TYR A 129 28.98 2.28 -11.65
CA TYR A 129 28.06 1.57 -10.76
C TYR A 129 27.84 2.31 -9.46
N CYS A 130 26.60 2.46 -9.06
CA CYS A 130 26.23 2.97 -7.76
C CYS A 130 25.91 1.82 -6.81
N ILE A 131 26.75 1.56 -5.83
CA ILE A 131 26.50 0.53 -4.80
C ILE A 131 25.21 0.87 -4.01
N HIS A 132 24.93 2.15 -3.80
CA HIS A 132 23.78 2.56 -2.99
C HIS A 132 22.44 2.32 -3.68
N GLU A 133 22.35 2.59 -4.99
CA GLU A 133 21.15 2.35 -5.79
C GLU A 133 21.21 1.01 -6.52
N GLU A 134 22.35 0.30 -6.42
CA GLU A 134 22.65 -0.93 -7.15
C GLU A 134 22.30 -0.83 -8.64
N THR A 135 22.71 0.28 -9.24
CA THR A 135 22.35 0.65 -10.62
C THR A 135 23.58 0.99 -11.42
N PHE A 136 23.57 0.55 -12.68
CA PHE A 136 24.59 0.86 -13.67
C PHE A 136 24.29 2.15 -14.42
N PHE A 137 25.34 2.93 -14.69
CA PHE A 137 25.26 4.19 -15.43
C PHE A 137 26.29 4.23 -16.56
N THR A 138 25.88 4.78 -17.69
CA THR A 138 26.79 5.13 -18.79
C THR A 138 27.51 6.44 -18.50
N GLU A 139 28.62 6.70 -19.22
CA GLU A 139 29.39 7.94 -19.10
C GLU A 139 28.55 9.23 -19.31
N THR A 140 27.48 9.13 -20.08
CA THR A 140 26.59 10.26 -20.38
C THR A 140 25.50 10.49 -19.32
N GLN A 141 25.28 9.53 -18.44
CA GLN A 141 24.26 9.60 -17.39
C GLN A 141 24.80 10.09 -16.06
N VAL A 142 26.13 10.05 -15.87
CA VAL A 142 26.75 10.42 -14.60
C VAL A 142 26.86 11.93 -14.44
N GLU A 143 26.64 12.41 -13.21
CA GLU A 143 26.91 13.80 -12.84
C GLU A 143 28.39 13.99 -12.54
N LYS A 144 28.97 15.08 -12.99
CA LYS A 144 30.33 15.46 -12.59
C LYS A 144 30.23 16.36 -11.36
N ALA A 145 30.99 16.01 -10.31
CA ALA A 145 31.05 16.84 -9.12
C ALA A 145 31.63 18.22 -9.48
N ASP A 146 30.95 19.29 -9.05
CA ASP A 146 31.48 20.65 -9.15
C ASP A 146 32.79 20.78 -8.37
N GLU A 147 33.77 21.45 -8.96
CA GLU A 147 35.10 21.63 -8.34
C GLU A 147 35.06 22.35 -6.96
N GLU A 148 33.97 23.07 -6.67
CA GLU A 148 33.75 23.79 -5.40
C GLU A 148 33.34 22.86 -4.24
N ALA A 149 32.83 21.65 -4.52
CA ALA A 149 32.38 20.71 -3.48
C ALA A 149 33.51 19.86 -2.85
N GLY A 150 34.76 20.05 -3.25
CA GLY A 150 35.92 19.37 -2.69
C GLY A 150 36.18 17.95 -3.24
N CYS A 151 35.35 17.44 -4.11
CA CYS A 151 35.45 16.13 -4.75
C CYS A 151 35.93 16.25 -6.20
N LYS A 152 37.18 16.67 -6.38
CA LYS A 152 37.77 16.88 -7.71
C LYS A 152 37.72 15.60 -8.54
N GLY A 153 36.93 15.61 -9.63
CA GLY A 153 36.88 14.58 -10.66
C GLY A 153 36.05 13.35 -10.30
N ALA A 154 35.28 13.34 -9.21
CA ALA A 154 34.39 12.26 -8.87
C ALA A 154 33.17 12.24 -9.80
N HIS A 155 32.77 11.05 -10.21
CA HIS A 155 31.51 10.80 -10.92
C HIS A 155 30.44 10.47 -9.90
N LEU A 156 29.34 11.21 -9.93
CA LEU A 156 28.27 11.08 -8.95
C LEU A 156 27.03 10.41 -9.57
N CYS A 157 26.36 9.63 -8.75
CA CYS A 157 25.07 9.04 -9.09
C CYS A 157 24.01 10.15 -9.30
N PRO A 158 23.28 10.18 -10.42
CA PRO A 158 22.26 11.19 -10.66
C PRO A 158 21.07 11.09 -9.71
N ASP A 159 20.86 9.91 -9.09
CA ASP A 159 19.71 9.67 -8.23
C ASP A 159 20.00 9.96 -6.74
N CYS A 160 21.17 9.54 -6.23
CA CYS A 160 21.51 9.70 -4.81
C CYS A 160 22.70 10.64 -4.53
N HIS A 161 23.35 11.18 -5.59
CA HIS A 161 24.51 12.11 -5.53
C HIS A 161 25.73 11.57 -4.76
N ARG A 162 25.86 10.25 -4.66
CA ARG A 162 27.04 9.57 -4.09
C ARG A 162 28.05 9.24 -5.16
N GLU A 163 29.29 9.07 -4.76
CA GLU A 163 30.38 8.66 -5.65
C GLU A 163 30.11 7.31 -6.26
N LEU A 164 30.37 7.21 -7.58
CA LEU A 164 30.22 6.01 -8.37
C LEU A 164 31.56 5.26 -8.47
N GLU A 165 31.48 3.94 -8.54
CA GLU A 165 32.65 3.09 -8.81
C GLU A 165 32.74 2.74 -10.28
N ARG A 166 33.98 2.72 -10.81
CA ARG A 166 34.25 2.19 -12.15
C ARG A 166 34.29 0.67 -12.09
N VAL A 167 33.41 0.01 -12.81
CA VAL A 167 33.33 -1.46 -12.88
C VAL A 167 33.69 -1.88 -14.29
N SER A 168 34.64 -2.82 -14.41
CA SER A 168 34.99 -3.49 -15.67
C SER A 168 35.04 -4.98 -15.40
N GLU A 169 34.02 -5.70 -15.80
CA GLU A 169 33.88 -7.13 -15.56
C GLU A 169 33.19 -7.86 -16.73
N GLU A 170 33.46 -9.16 -16.85
CA GLU A 170 32.67 -10.05 -17.70
C GLU A 170 31.30 -10.21 -17.06
N SER A 171 30.24 -10.13 -17.87
CA SER A 171 28.86 -10.22 -17.37
C SER A 171 27.96 -10.90 -18.40
N TRP A 172 26.86 -11.43 -17.92
CA TRP A 172 25.72 -11.82 -18.73
C TRP A 172 24.79 -10.62 -18.92
N PHE A 173 24.33 -10.42 -20.16
CA PHE A 173 23.48 -9.31 -20.55
C PHE A 173 22.09 -9.80 -20.92
N PHE A 174 21.07 -9.08 -20.50
CA PHE A 174 19.69 -9.22 -20.98
C PHE A 174 19.43 -8.23 -22.12
N LYS A 175 18.88 -8.75 -23.23
CA LYS A 175 18.56 -7.95 -24.43
C LYS A 175 17.35 -7.06 -24.21
N LEU A 176 17.42 -6.10 -23.30
CA LEU A 176 16.34 -5.17 -22.98
C LEU A 176 15.95 -4.31 -24.19
N SER A 177 16.92 -3.94 -25.02
CA SER A 177 16.70 -3.16 -26.24
C SER A 177 15.73 -3.81 -27.24
N ALA A 178 15.64 -5.16 -27.23
CA ALA A 178 14.73 -5.92 -28.09
C ALA A 178 13.24 -5.74 -27.73
N PHE A 179 12.94 -5.14 -26.57
CA PHE A 179 11.57 -4.97 -26.06
C PHE A 179 11.08 -3.52 -26.15
N GLN A 180 11.88 -2.56 -26.64
CA GLN A 180 11.52 -1.16 -26.68
C GLN A 180 10.17 -0.92 -27.37
N ASP A 181 10.00 -1.41 -28.59
CA ASP A 181 8.77 -1.19 -29.35
C ASP A 181 7.56 -1.84 -28.69
N LYS A 182 7.72 -3.04 -28.12
CA LYS A 182 6.66 -3.75 -27.39
C LYS A 182 6.24 -3.02 -26.11
N LEU A 183 7.17 -2.39 -25.41
CA LEU A 183 6.87 -1.59 -24.22
C LEU A 183 6.10 -0.32 -24.61
N LEU A 184 6.50 0.36 -25.69
CA LEU A 184 5.76 1.51 -26.19
C LEU A 184 4.36 1.16 -26.69
N GLU A 185 4.19 -0.02 -27.31
CA GLU A 185 2.90 -0.59 -27.69
C GLU A 185 2.05 -0.84 -26.42
N LEU A 186 2.59 -1.52 -25.40
CA LEU A 186 1.93 -1.77 -24.12
C LEU A 186 1.39 -0.47 -23.51
N TYR A 187 2.22 0.58 -23.41
CA TYR A 187 1.79 1.87 -22.84
C TYR A 187 0.77 2.62 -23.70
N THR A 188 0.66 2.27 -24.97
CA THR A 188 -0.30 2.88 -25.87
C THR A 188 -1.64 2.16 -25.83
N GLU A 189 -1.63 0.83 -25.75
CA GLU A 189 -2.82 0.00 -25.70
C GLU A 189 -3.45 0.00 -24.29
N HIS A 190 -2.63 0.15 -23.26
CA HIS A 190 -3.02 0.17 -21.85
C HIS A 190 -2.52 1.47 -21.19
N PRO A 191 -3.22 2.61 -21.42
CA PRO A 191 -2.79 3.91 -20.90
C PRO A 191 -2.84 4.00 -19.36
N ASP A 192 -3.57 3.10 -18.71
CA ASP A 192 -3.69 2.93 -17.25
C ASP A 192 -2.71 1.91 -16.67
N PHE A 193 -1.82 1.35 -17.50
CA PHE A 193 -0.78 0.42 -17.03
C PHE A 193 0.14 1.05 -15.97
N ILE A 194 0.44 2.36 -16.09
CA ILE A 194 1.29 3.11 -15.15
C ILE A 194 0.48 4.25 -14.54
N GLU A 195 0.31 4.23 -13.24
CA GLU A 195 -0.41 5.25 -12.48
C GLU A 195 0.50 5.92 -11.42
N PRO A 196 0.33 7.23 -11.18
CA PRO A 196 -0.51 8.19 -11.91
C PRO A 196 0.07 8.61 -13.26
N ASP A 197 -0.76 9.22 -14.13
CA ASP A 197 -0.44 9.58 -15.53
C ASP A 197 0.88 10.33 -15.72
N PHE A 198 1.24 11.23 -14.81
CA PHE A 198 2.49 11.99 -14.93
C PHE A 198 3.74 11.07 -14.79
N ARG A 199 3.63 9.95 -14.10
CA ARG A 199 4.67 8.92 -14.02
C ARG A 199 4.75 8.10 -15.31
N ALA A 200 3.61 7.82 -15.93
CA ALA A 200 3.57 7.17 -17.25
C ALA A 200 4.35 7.98 -18.30
N ASN A 201 4.19 9.30 -18.31
CA ASN A 201 4.93 10.19 -19.19
C ASN A 201 6.45 10.16 -18.98
N GLU A 202 6.90 10.11 -17.71
CA GLU A 202 8.32 9.97 -17.36
C GLU A 202 8.90 8.65 -17.90
N VAL A 203 8.22 7.53 -17.66
CA VAL A 203 8.67 6.21 -18.12
C VAL A 203 8.65 6.12 -19.65
N ARG A 204 7.59 6.60 -20.30
CA ARG A 204 7.49 6.62 -21.77
C ARG A 204 8.66 7.40 -22.39
N SER A 205 8.94 8.60 -21.89
CA SER A 205 10.06 9.42 -22.38
C SER A 205 11.41 8.72 -22.21
N PHE A 206 11.59 8.00 -21.11
CA PHE A 206 12.79 7.20 -20.88
C PHE A 206 12.92 6.08 -21.92
N VAL A 207 11.86 5.32 -22.22
CA VAL A 207 11.89 4.24 -23.22
C VAL A 207 12.10 4.81 -24.64
N GLU A 208 11.45 5.93 -24.98
CA GLU A 208 11.60 6.61 -26.27
C GLU A 208 13.02 7.15 -26.51
N SER A 209 13.79 7.42 -25.45
CA SER A 209 15.19 7.84 -25.58
C SER A 209 16.14 6.74 -26.05
N GLY A 210 15.68 5.49 -26.11
CA GLY A 210 16.41 4.33 -26.59
C GLY A 210 16.91 3.42 -25.46
N LEU A 211 16.41 2.19 -25.40
CA LEU A 211 16.81 1.19 -24.44
C LEU A 211 18.12 0.52 -24.85
N GLN A 212 18.96 0.25 -23.87
CA GLN A 212 20.19 -0.52 -24.02
C GLN A 212 20.09 -1.85 -23.29
N ASP A 213 20.86 -2.84 -23.72
CA ASP A 213 20.97 -4.11 -23.01
C ASP A 213 21.61 -3.90 -21.65
N ILE A 214 21.13 -4.62 -20.65
CA ILE A 214 21.58 -4.45 -19.26
C ILE A 214 22.39 -5.66 -18.77
N SER A 215 23.42 -5.40 -17.98
CA SER A 215 24.16 -6.42 -17.25
C SER A 215 23.25 -7.02 -16.15
N VAL A 216 23.12 -8.36 -16.13
CA VAL A 216 22.22 -9.08 -15.22
C VAL A 216 22.95 -10.10 -14.35
N SER A 217 24.30 -10.09 -14.36
CA SER A 217 25.11 -10.88 -13.44
C SER A 217 26.31 -10.10 -12.90
N ARG A 218 26.88 -10.57 -11.80
CA ARG A 218 28.01 -9.98 -11.10
C ARG A 218 29.04 -11.06 -10.75
N THR A 219 30.31 -10.65 -10.73
CA THR A 219 31.42 -11.49 -10.30
C THR A 219 32.20 -10.90 -9.12
N SER A 220 31.91 -9.66 -8.74
CA SER A 220 32.63 -8.93 -7.69
C SER A 220 32.27 -9.36 -6.26
N PHE A 221 31.16 -10.07 -6.09
CA PHE A 221 30.71 -10.64 -4.80
C PHE A 221 29.97 -11.97 -5.05
N ASP A 222 29.69 -12.72 -3.98
CA ASP A 222 29.13 -14.08 -4.03
C ASP A 222 27.76 -14.22 -3.36
N TRP A 223 27.23 -13.14 -2.75
CA TRP A 223 25.92 -13.15 -2.09
C TRP A 223 24.79 -12.86 -3.07
N GLY A 224 24.23 -13.89 -3.67
CA GLY A 224 23.16 -13.85 -4.67
C GLY A 224 22.84 -15.24 -5.19
N VAL A 225 21.83 -15.35 -6.06
CA VAL A 225 21.49 -16.62 -6.71
C VAL A 225 22.53 -16.93 -7.78
N PRO A 226 23.26 -18.08 -7.70
CA PRO A 226 24.23 -18.46 -8.72
C PRO A 226 23.57 -18.65 -10.09
N VAL A 227 24.26 -18.22 -11.15
CA VAL A 227 23.84 -18.51 -12.54
C VAL A 227 24.02 -20.01 -12.79
N PRO A 228 22.97 -20.78 -13.15
CA PRO A 228 23.01 -22.25 -13.11
C PRO A 228 24.01 -22.90 -14.09
N PHE A 229 24.41 -22.21 -15.14
CA PHE A 229 25.34 -22.67 -16.15
C PHE A 229 26.69 -21.92 -16.14
N ASP A 230 26.90 -21.01 -15.15
CA ASP A 230 28.15 -20.25 -14.97
C ASP A 230 28.26 -19.81 -13.49
N GLU A 231 28.65 -20.74 -12.63
CA GLU A 231 28.71 -20.59 -11.17
C GLU A 231 29.70 -19.50 -10.70
N SER A 232 30.55 -18.97 -11.60
CA SER A 232 31.40 -17.81 -11.29
C SER A 232 30.63 -16.49 -11.24
N HIS A 233 29.37 -16.49 -11.64
CA HIS A 233 28.48 -15.35 -11.63
C HIS A 233 27.32 -15.55 -10.66
N VAL A 234 26.95 -14.48 -9.96
CA VAL A 234 25.67 -14.40 -9.25
C VAL A 234 24.70 -13.47 -10.00
N THR A 235 23.42 -13.72 -9.82
CA THR A 235 22.35 -12.93 -10.44
C THR A 235 22.38 -11.49 -9.91
N TYR A 236 22.27 -10.52 -10.81
CA TYR A 236 22.07 -9.12 -10.47
C TYR A 236 20.78 -8.95 -9.68
N VAL A 237 20.84 -8.18 -8.59
CA VAL A 237 19.79 -8.09 -7.59
C VAL A 237 18.39 -7.74 -8.17
N TRP A 238 18.31 -6.83 -9.11
CA TRP A 238 17.02 -6.48 -9.72
C TRP A 238 16.46 -7.56 -10.64
N PHE A 239 17.33 -8.33 -11.31
CA PHE A 239 16.91 -9.47 -12.14
C PHE A 239 16.44 -10.65 -11.29
N ASP A 240 16.95 -10.75 -10.08
CA ASP A 240 16.52 -11.67 -9.02
C ASP A 240 15.21 -11.17 -8.37
N ALA A 241 15.25 -9.98 -7.77
CA ALA A 241 14.17 -9.44 -6.98
C ALA A 241 12.83 -9.30 -7.72
N LEU A 242 12.84 -8.82 -8.98
CA LEU A 242 11.59 -8.63 -9.76
C LEU A 242 10.83 -9.94 -9.98
N LEU A 243 11.50 -11.08 -9.99
CA LEU A 243 10.84 -12.39 -10.18
C LEU A 243 10.00 -12.82 -8.97
N ASN A 244 10.16 -12.18 -7.80
CA ASN A 244 9.42 -12.56 -6.58
C ASN A 244 7.91 -12.65 -6.81
N TYR A 245 7.34 -11.71 -7.56
CA TYR A 245 5.91 -11.62 -7.87
C TYR A 245 5.39 -12.85 -8.58
N TYR A 246 6.17 -13.39 -9.52
CA TYR A 246 5.79 -14.56 -10.28
C TYR A 246 6.13 -15.85 -9.54
N THR A 247 7.22 -15.83 -8.75
CA THR A 247 7.56 -16.95 -7.84
C THR A 247 6.44 -17.21 -6.83
N ALA A 248 5.86 -16.15 -6.25
CA ALA A 248 4.82 -16.27 -5.22
C ALA A 248 3.57 -17.00 -5.70
N VAL A 249 3.29 -16.96 -7.00
CA VAL A 249 2.20 -17.71 -7.63
C VAL A 249 2.68 -19.03 -8.25
N GLY A 250 3.90 -19.47 -7.94
CA GLY A 250 4.43 -20.80 -8.27
C GLY A 250 5.20 -20.90 -9.58
N TYR A 251 5.81 -19.81 -10.09
CA TYR A 251 6.72 -19.89 -11.23
C TYR A 251 7.94 -20.76 -10.87
N GLY A 252 8.35 -21.63 -11.79
CA GLY A 252 9.46 -22.57 -11.56
C GLY A 252 9.06 -23.83 -10.77
N ASP A 253 7.77 -23.98 -10.45
CA ASP A 253 7.21 -25.18 -9.81
C ASP A 253 6.14 -25.82 -10.73
N ASP A 254 6.35 -27.08 -11.07
CA ASP A 254 5.47 -27.86 -11.96
C ASP A 254 4.35 -28.57 -11.21
N SER A 255 4.20 -28.36 -9.91
CA SER A 255 3.11 -28.95 -9.12
C SER A 255 1.72 -28.49 -9.59
N PRO A 256 0.69 -29.34 -9.47
CA PRO A 256 -0.68 -28.93 -9.77
C PRO A 256 -1.16 -27.74 -8.96
N GLU A 257 -0.70 -27.61 -7.72
CA GLU A 257 -1.00 -26.52 -6.79
C GLU A 257 -0.42 -25.19 -7.30
N ALA A 258 0.83 -25.17 -7.72
CA ALA A 258 1.48 -24.01 -8.30
C ALA A 258 0.81 -23.59 -9.63
N ALA A 259 0.45 -24.56 -10.48
CA ALA A 259 -0.29 -24.29 -11.71
C ALA A 259 -1.68 -23.68 -11.43
N ALA A 260 -2.36 -24.14 -10.38
CA ALA A 260 -3.66 -23.58 -9.95
C ALA A 260 -3.51 -22.14 -9.42
N MET A 261 -2.46 -21.86 -8.61
CA MET A 261 -2.14 -20.52 -8.12
C MET A 261 -1.87 -19.55 -9.28
N ARG A 262 -0.99 -19.93 -10.24
CA ARG A 262 -0.72 -19.10 -11.43
C ARG A 262 -1.99 -18.80 -12.21
N LYS A 263 -2.77 -19.84 -12.52
CA LYS A 263 -4.04 -19.65 -13.24
C LYS A 263 -5.03 -18.77 -12.50
N ARG A 264 -5.00 -18.77 -11.17
CA ARG A 264 -5.94 -18.04 -10.31
C ARG A 264 -5.56 -16.57 -10.18
N PHE A 265 -4.27 -16.26 -9.99
CA PHE A 265 -3.81 -14.95 -9.57
C PHE A 265 -2.87 -14.25 -10.56
N TRP A 266 -2.39 -14.94 -11.62
CA TRP A 266 -1.58 -14.27 -12.63
C TRP A 266 -2.40 -13.93 -13.88
N PRO A 267 -2.26 -12.73 -14.46
CA PRO A 267 -1.38 -11.63 -14.04
C PRO A 267 -1.83 -10.92 -12.78
N ALA A 268 -0.89 -10.27 -12.08
CA ALA A 268 -1.20 -9.41 -10.94
C ALA A 268 -2.02 -8.21 -11.40
N GLN A 269 -3.08 -7.87 -10.65
CA GLN A 269 -3.89 -6.70 -10.94
C GLN A 269 -3.20 -5.40 -10.54
N MET A 270 -2.32 -5.43 -9.50
CA MET A 270 -1.68 -4.20 -9.03
C MET A 270 -0.31 -4.47 -8.40
N HIS A 271 0.72 -3.82 -8.91
CA HIS A 271 1.98 -3.63 -8.18
C HIS A 271 2.03 -2.19 -7.65
N VAL A 272 2.13 -2.02 -6.33
CA VAL A 272 2.31 -0.72 -5.69
C VAL A 272 3.78 -0.55 -5.36
N VAL A 273 4.42 0.49 -5.88
CA VAL A 273 5.88 0.69 -5.76
C VAL A 273 6.24 2.13 -5.44
N GLY A 274 7.41 2.36 -4.88
CA GLY A 274 7.97 3.70 -4.76
C GLY A 274 8.32 4.30 -6.13
N LYS A 275 8.20 5.60 -6.28
CA LYS A 275 8.53 6.29 -7.53
C LYS A 275 10.00 6.13 -7.95
N ASP A 276 10.91 5.87 -7.02
CA ASP A 276 12.33 5.62 -7.20
C ASP A 276 12.64 4.34 -7.97
N ILE A 277 11.77 3.33 -7.85
CA ILE A 277 11.94 2.02 -8.49
C ILE A 277 10.98 1.80 -9.67
N ILE A 278 10.32 2.86 -10.14
CA ILE A 278 9.32 2.77 -11.21
C ILE A 278 9.91 2.22 -12.52
N ARG A 279 11.15 2.58 -12.88
CA ARG A 279 11.78 2.10 -14.11
C ARG A 279 12.02 0.58 -14.10
N PHE A 280 12.37 0.01 -12.95
CA PHE A 280 12.52 -1.43 -12.83
C PHE A 280 11.19 -2.15 -13.06
N HIS A 281 10.10 -1.65 -12.48
CA HIS A 281 8.78 -2.28 -12.56
C HIS A 281 8.03 -2.01 -13.85
N CYS A 282 8.26 -0.85 -14.47
CA CYS A 282 7.54 -0.50 -15.71
C CYS A 282 8.32 -0.85 -16.99
N VAL A 283 9.64 -1.05 -16.92
CA VAL A 283 10.49 -1.33 -18.10
C VAL A 283 11.09 -2.73 -18.02
N ILE A 284 11.92 -3.01 -16.99
CA ILE A 284 12.67 -4.27 -16.91
C ILE A 284 11.72 -5.44 -16.64
N TRP A 285 10.83 -5.31 -15.67
CA TRP A 285 9.91 -6.38 -15.29
C TRP A 285 8.97 -6.81 -16.43
N PRO A 286 8.25 -5.91 -17.12
CA PRO A 286 7.45 -6.29 -18.27
C PRO A 286 8.30 -6.90 -19.42
N ALA A 287 9.50 -6.39 -19.65
CA ALA A 287 10.40 -6.96 -20.67
C ALA A 287 10.82 -8.39 -20.33
N MET A 288 11.11 -8.69 -19.04
CA MET A 288 11.39 -10.05 -18.58
C MET A 288 10.22 -11.00 -18.83
N LEU A 289 9.00 -10.57 -18.51
CA LEU A 289 7.78 -11.35 -18.75
C LEU A 289 7.52 -11.57 -20.23
N MET A 290 7.66 -10.53 -21.06
CA MET A 290 7.54 -10.63 -22.52
C MET A 290 8.57 -11.60 -23.12
N ALA A 291 9.80 -11.63 -22.56
CA ALA A 291 10.84 -12.57 -22.97
C ALA A 291 10.49 -14.03 -22.65
N LEU A 292 9.76 -14.25 -21.56
CA LEU A 292 9.24 -15.56 -21.16
C LEU A 292 7.95 -15.95 -21.94
N GLY A 293 7.33 -15.02 -22.65
CA GLY A 293 6.01 -15.21 -23.28
C GLY A 293 4.86 -15.17 -22.27
N GLU A 294 5.06 -14.53 -21.13
CA GLU A 294 4.09 -14.43 -20.04
C GLU A 294 3.32 -13.09 -20.07
N ALA A 295 2.14 -13.09 -19.47
CA ALA A 295 1.35 -11.87 -19.32
C ALA A 295 2.04 -10.88 -18.37
N VAL A 296 1.96 -9.58 -18.69
CA VAL A 296 2.42 -8.50 -17.80
C VAL A 296 1.34 -8.16 -16.76
N PRO A 297 1.71 -7.53 -15.61
CA PRO A 297 0.72 -7.01 -14.65
C PRO A 297 -0.29 -6.07 -15.31
N GLU A 298 -1.48 -5.93 -14.72
CA GLU A 298 -2.49 -5.02 -15.27
C GLU A 298 -2.14 -3.55 -14.97
N HIS A 299 -1.73 -3.24 -13.71
CA HIS A 299 -1.40 -1.88 -13.29
C HIS A 299 -0.15 -1.83 -12.42
N ILE A 300 0.60 -0.75 -12.53
CA ILE A 300 1.72 -0.39 -11.65
C ILE A 300 1.45 1.00 -11.09
N PHE A 301 1.19 1.08 -9.79
CA PHE A 301 0.94 2.32 -9.08
C PHE A 301 2.21 2.81 -8.37
N ALA A 302 2.70 4.00 -8.77
CA ALA A 302 3.89 4.60 -8.18
C ALA A 302 3.51 5.63 -7.12
N HIS A 303 3.74 5.31 -5.84
CA HIS A 303 3.52 6.25 -4.75
C HIS A 303 4.67 7.26 -4.59
N GLY A 304 4.34 8.46 -4.08
CA GLY A 304 5.31 9.51 -3.77
C GLY A 304 6.07 9.28 -2.47
N PHE A 305 7.02 10.16 -2.18
CA PHE A 305 7.80 10.12 -0.95
C PHE A 305 7.11 10.84 0.20
N LEU A 306 7.33 10.31 1.40
CA LEU A 306 7.01 11.00 2.64
C LEU A 306 8.21 11.87 3.04
N ASN A 307 7.98 13.16 3.08
CA ASN A 307 8.95 14.17 3.51
C ASN A 307 8.53 14.75 4.87
N VAL A 308 9.44 15.39 5.58
CA VAL A 308 9.12 16.09 6.84
C VAL A 308 8.81 17.55 6.53
N ARG A 309 7.70 18.04 7.06
CA ARG A 309 7.39 19.47 7.08
C ARG A 309 7.89 20.05 8.39
N ASN A 310 8.80 21.01 8.31
CA ASN A 310 9.23 21.77 9.47
C ASN A 310 8.07 22.64 9.96
N SER A 311 7.65 22.46 11.21
CA SER A 311 6.50 23.14 11.80
C SER A 311 6.69 24.66 11.95
N GLU A 312 7.92 25.12 12.13
CA GLU A 312 8.22 26.55 12.32
C GLU A 312 8.31 27.30 10.98
N THR A 313 8.97 26.70 9.99
CA THR A 313 9.24 27.36 8.69
C THR A 313 8.24 26.98 7.60
N GLY A 314 7.50 25.87 7.77
CA GLY A 314 6.62 25.29 6.75
C GLY A 314 7.36 24.62 5.58
N VAL A 315 8.70 24.62 5.59
CA VAL A 315 9.53 24.02 4.53
C VAL A 315 9.42 22.51 4.58
N VAL A 316 9.27 21.89 3.40
CA VAL A 316 9.23 20.42 3.24
C VAL A 316 10.63 19.95 2.86
N GLU A 317 11.18 19.03 3.64
CA GLU A 317 12.52 18.49 3.46
C GLU A 317 12.50 16.96 3.38
N LYS A 318 13.41 16.39 2.58
CA LYS A 318 13.59 14.95 2.52
C LYS A 318 14.00 14.40 3.89
N MET A 319 13.35 13.31 4.33
CA MET A 319 13.77 12.61 5.55
C MET A 319 15.17 12.06 5.40
N SER A 320 16.00 12.25 6.43
CA SER A 320 17.34 11.71 6.47
C SER A 320 17.79 11.44 7.90
N LYS A 321 18.31 10.23 8.16
CA LYS A 321 18.92 9.90 9.46
C LYS A 321 20.10 10.81 9.79
N SER A 322 20.91 11.18 8.79
CA SER A 322 22.06 12.07 8.95
C SER A 322 21.69 13.51 9.31
N ARG A 323 20.48 13.97 8.92
CA ARG A 323 19.94 15.29 9.29
C ARG A 323 19.17 15.27 10.61
N GLY A 324 18.94 14.09 11.19
CA GLY A 324 18.19 13.95 12.45
C GLY A 324 16.70 14.28 12.35
N ASN A 325 16.12 14.34 11.13
CA ASN A 325 14.71 14.67 10.89
C ASN A 325 13.87 13.43 10.48
N ALA A 326 14.43 12.23 10.58
CA ALA A 326 13.70 11.01 10.24
C ALA A 326 12.67 10.67 11.31
N ILE A 327 11.42 10.44 10.89
CA ILE A 327 10.32 9.99 11.75
C ILE A 327 10.26 8.46 11.65
N ALA A 328 10.31 7.77 12.79
CA ALA A 328 10.14 6.31 12.82
C ALA A 328 8.65 5.92 12.88
N PRO A 329 8.24 4.77 12.31
CA PRO A 329 6.87 4.28 12.44
C PRO A 329 6.39 4.22 13.90
N LYS A 330 7.26 3.82 14.82
CA LYS A 330 6.93 3.74 16.24
C LYS A 330 6.59 5.09 16.87
N ASP A 331 7.26 6.16 16.49
CA ASP A 331 6.97 7.50 17.05
C ASP A 331 5.54 7.93 16.71
N VAL A 332 5.08 7.59 15.51
CA VAL A 332 3.71 7.88 15.07
C VAL A 332 2.70 6.94 15.73
N LEU A 333 3.04 5.64 15.86
CA LEU A 333 2.19 4.68 16.57
C LEU A 333 1.99 5.06 18.04
N ASP A 334 3.06 5.50 18.71
CA ASP A 334 2.99 5.94 20.10
C ASP A 334 2.14 7.22 20.26
N LEU A 335 2.07 8.07 19.24
CA LEU A 335 1.25 9.28 19.24
C LEU A 335 -0.23 8.99 18.93
N LEU A 336 -0.50 8.27 17.83
CA LEU A 336 -1.84 8.15 17.25
C LEU A 336 -2.54 6.82 17.57
N GLY A 337 -1.80 5.80 18.04
CA GLY A 337 -2.26 4.42 18.03
C GLY A 337 -2.40 3.87 16.60
N VAL A 338 -2.70 2.57 16.48
CA VAL A 338 -2.75 1.87 15.17
C VAL A 338 -3.80 2.46 14.23
N GLU A 339 -5.02 2.63 14.71
CA GLU A 339 -6.13 3.10 13.87
C GLU A 339 -5.96 4.57 13.46
N GLY A 340 -5.40 5.42 14.35
CA GLY A 340 -5.05 6.80 14.01
C GLY A 340 -3.91 6.89 13.01
N TYR A 341 -2.90 6.01 13.12
CA TYR A 341 -1.82 5.87 12.14
C TYR A 341 -2.38 5.51 10.75
N ARG A 342 -3.18 4.44 10.66
CA ARG A 342 -3.80 3.97 9.42
C ARG A 342 -4.67 5.06 8.80
N TYR A 343 -5.51 5.72 9.60
CA TYR A 343 -6.36 6.82 9.16
C TYR A 343 -5.53 7.98 8.60
N TYR A 344 -4.52 8.46 9.32
CA TYR A 344 -3.74 9.62 8.90
C TYR A 344 -3.04 9.39 7.55
N PHE A 345 -2.26 8.32 7.44
CA PHE A 345 -1.49 8.07 6.23
C PHE A 345 -2.35 7.79 5.00
N MET A 346 -3.58 7.35 5.19
CA MET A 346 -4.46 7.04 4.07
C MET A 346 -5.44 8.17 3.74
N THR A 347 -5.54 9.18 4.57
CA THR A 347 -6.58 10.20 4.39
C THR A 347 -6.06 11.63 4.37
N ASP A 348 -4.82 11.86 4.75
CA ASP A 348 -4.17 13.18 4.73
C ASP A 348 -2.90 13.20 3.83
N VAL A 349 -2.47 12.05 3.35
CA VAL A 349 -1.39 11.87 2.38
C VAL A 349 -2.00 11.42 1.06
N THR A 350 -1.75 12.14 -0.02
CA THR A 350 -2.23 11.79 -1.36
C THR A 350 -1.33 10.72 -1.97
N PRO A 351 -1.83 9.50 -2.26
CA PRO A 351 -1.04 8.50 -2.97
C PRO A 351 -0.58 9.05 -4.34
N GLY A 352 0.64 8.70 -4.75
CA GLY A 352 1.21 9.17 -6.03
C GLY A 352 1.97 10.50 -5.95
N GLU A 353 1.69 11.37 -4.99
CA GLU A 353 2.35 12.65 -4.79
C GLU A 353 3.32 12.62 -3.59
N ASP A 354 4.37 13.47 -3.67
CA ASP A 354 5.24 13.68 -2.50
C ASP A 354 4.50 14.49 -1.44
N SER A 355 4.53 14.05 -0.20
CA SER A 355 3.79 14.68 0.89
C SER A 355 4.71 15.10 2.03
N GLY A 356 4.46 16.30 2.60
CA GLY A 356 5.14 16.78 3.79
C GLY A 356 4.33 16.49 5.05
N ILE A 357 4.85 15.65 5.93
CA ILE A 357 4.19 15.24 7.18
C ILE A 357 4.80 15.96 8.39
N SER A 358 4.01 16.18 9.45
CA SER A 358 4.48 16.65 10.76
C SER A 358 3.61 16.10 11.88
N PHE A 359 4.17 16.01 13.08
CA PHE A 359 3.42 15.56 14.27
C PHE A 359 2.23 16.47 14.58
N GLU A 360 2.39 17.78 14.43
CA GLU A 360 1.33 18.75 14.65
C GLU A 360 0.16 18.53 13.68
N ARG A 361 0.45 18.23 12.41
CA ARG A 361 -0.59 17.92 11.43
C ARG A 361 -1.30 16.60 11.77
N MET A 362 -0.55 15.60 12.21
CA MET A 362 -1.09 14.32 12.68
C MET A 362 -2.07 14.50 13.84
N GLU A 363 -1.67 15.26 14.88
CA GLU A 363 -2.54 15.59 16.02
C GLU A 363 -3.79 16.36 15.60
N GLN A 364 -3.64 17.36 14.70
CA GLN A 364 -4.77 18.14 14.18
C GLN A 364 -5.79 17.25 13.45
N VAL A 365 -5.32 16.39 12.53
CA VAL A 365 -6.19 15.47 11.76
C VAL A 365 -6.87 14.48 12.68
N TYR A 366 -6.14 13.86 13.58
CA TYR A 366 -6.69 12.93 14.56
C TYR A 366 -7.77 13.60 15.42
N ASN A 367 -7.47 14.74 16.03
CA ASN A 367 -8.43 15.42 16.90
C ASN A 367 -9.66 15.92 16.12
N ALA A 368 -9.47 16.49 14.94
CA ALA A 368 -10.58 17.03 14.15
C ALA A 368 -11.50 15.93 13.62
N ASN A 369 -10.92 14.92 12.97
CA ASN A 369 -11.71 13.94 12.23
C ASN A 369 -12.12 12.74 13.09
N LEU A 370 -11.20 12.21 13.90
CA LEU A 370 -11.48 11.01 14.69
C LEU A 370 -12.12 11.35 16.04
N ALA A 371 -11.47 12.19 16.87
CA ALA A 371 -11.99 12.47 18.20
C ALA A 371 -13.26 13.36 18.17
N ASN A 372 -13.22 14.50 17.46
CA ASN A 372 -14.28 15.51 17.49
C ASN A 372 -15.40 15.28 16.45
N SER A 373 -15.17 14.47 15.40
CA SER A 373 -16.21 14.20 14.38
C SER A 373 -16.73 12.78 14.49
N TRP A 374 -15.96 11.76 14.08
CA TRP A 374 -16.42 10.37 14.04
C TRP A 374 -16.69 9.80 15.43
N GLY A 375 -15.71 9.84 16.34
CA GLY A 375 -15.85 9.33 17.70
C GLY A 375 -16.93 10.07 18.50
N ASN A 376 -17.06 11.38 18.31
CA ASN A 376 -18.12 12.18 18.93
C ASN A 376 -19.51 11.78 18.43
N LEU A 377 -19.70 11.60 17.11
CA LEU A 377 -20.96 11.15 16.52
C LEU A 377 -21.40 9.82 17.14
N VAL A 378 -20.50 8.81 17.11
CA VAL A 378 -20.78 7.48 17.67
C VAL A 378 -21.13 7.58 19.15
N SER A 379 -20.33 8.26 19.96
CA SER A 379 -20.56 8.41 21.39
C SER A 379 -21.88 9.08 21.69
N ARG A 380 -22.24 10.15 20.97
CA ARG A 380 -23.50 10.89 21.18
C ARG A 380 -24.72 10.04 20.81
N ALA A 381 -24.71 9.38 19.66
CA ALA A 381 -25.83 8.57 19.20
C ALA A 381 -26.07 7.36 20.12
N LEU A 382 -25.00 6.63 20.51
CA LEU A 382 -25.13 5.51 21.42
C LEU A 382 -25.60 5.95 22.82
N ASN A 383 -25.10 7.09 23.34
CA ASN A 383 -25.59 7.66 24.62
C ASN A 383 -27.08 8.09 24.55
N MET A 384 -27.54 8.57 23.41
CA MET A 384 -28.95 8.94 23.24
C MET A 384 -29.84 7.70 23.14
N SER A 385 -29.39 6.65 22.47
CA SER A 385 -30.08 5.36 22.44
C SER A 385 -30.17 4.73 23.84
N ASP A 386 -29.06 4.73 24.59
CA ASP A 386 -29.04 4.29 25.99
C ASP A 386 -30.04 5.06 26.85
N LYS A 387 -30.05 6.39 26.74
CA LYS A 387 -30.85 7.28 27.55
C LYS A 387 -32.34 7.25 27.22
N TYR A 388 -32.71 7.20 25.95
CA TYR A 388 -34.10 7.40 25.51
C TYR A 388 -34.81 6.12 25.10
N PHE A 389 -34.05 5.05 24.82
CA PHE A 389 -34.55 3.75 24.36
C PHE A 389 -34.00 2.58 25.21
N GLU A 390 -33.64 2.84 26.49
CA GLU A 390 -33.22 1.80 27.45
C GLU A 390 -32.07 0.92 26.93
N GLY A 391 -31.15 1.50 26.17
CA GLY A 391 -29.98 0.78 25.62
C GLY A 391 -30.30 -0.17 24.47
N VAL A 392 -31.34 0.10 23.71
CA VAL A 392 -31.66 -0.65 22.48
C VAL A 392 -31.85 0.29 21.30
N THR A 393 -31.67 -0.22 20.09
CA THR A 393 -32.00 0.50 18.85
C THR A 393 -33.53 0.75 18.79
N PRO A 394 -34.01 1.94 18.41
CA PRO A 394 -35.42 2.19 18.25
C PRO A 394 -36.09 1.20 17.29
N THR A 395 -37.26 0.70 17.64
CA THR A 395 -38.12 -0.03 16.72
C THR A 395 -38.72 0.95 15.72
N PHE A 396 -38.11 1.07 14.56
CA PHE A 396 -38.49 2.03 13.53
C PHE A 396 -38.28 1.40 12.14
N ASP A 397 -39.19 1.67 11.21
CA ASP A 397 -39.03 1.22 9.81
C ASP A 397 -38.18 2.24 9.04
N GLY A 398 -36.94 1.93 8.81
CA GLY A 398 -36.01 2.81 8.08
C GLY A 398 -36.44 3.16 6.65
N SER A 399 -37.33 2.34 6.05
CA SER A 399 -37.93 2.64 4.74
C SER A 399 -38.92 3.81 4.79
N SER A 400 -39.47 4.09 5.97
CA SER A 400 -40.42 5.20 6.20
C SER A 400 -39.75 6.57 6.33
N VAL A 401 -38.43 6.63 6.57
CA VAL A 401 -37.68 7.90 6.50
C VAL A 401 -37.89 8.52 5.12
N ALA A 402 -38.23 9.80 5.08
CA ALA A 402 -38.52 10.48 3.81
C ALA A 402 -37.34 10.38 2.82
N ALA A 403 -37.60 10.15 1.54
CA ALA A 403 -36.55 9.99 0.52
C ALA A 403 -35.70 11.27 0.34
N ASP A 404 -36.25 12.43 0.67
CA ASP A 404 -35.57 13.73 0.67
C ASP A 404 -34.89 14.05 2.00
N HIS A 405 -34.94 13.14 3.00
CA HIS A 405 -34.24 13.33 4.27
C HIS A 405 -32.73 13.45 4.02
N PRO A 406 -32.04 14.49 4.55
CA PRO A 406 -30.65 14.79 4.19
C PRO A 406 -29.69 13.64 4.36
N LEU A 407 -29.78 12.89 5.47
CA LEU A 407 -28.86 11.76 5.73
C LEU A 407 -29.17 10.55 4.83
N ARG A 408 -30.45 10.23 4.60
CA ARG A 408 -30.84 9.18 3.67
C ARG A 408 -30.35 9.48 2.26
N LYS A 409 -30.53 10.72 1.80
CA LYS A 409 -30.09 11.15 0.47
C LYS A 409 -28.57 11.07 0.29
N LEU A 410 -27.79 11.38 1.32
CA LEU A 410 -26.32 11.23 1.30
C LEU A 410 -25.90 9.76 1.30
N ALA A 411 -26.62 8.91 2.02
CA ALA A 411 -26.33 7.48 2.11
C ALA A 411 -26.72 6.71 0.83
N GLU A 412 -27.76 7.17 0.11
CA GLU A 412 -28.14 6.55 -1.16
C GLU A 412 -27.03 6.69 -2.22
N GLY A 413 -26.55 5.57 -2.73
CA GLY A 413 -25.44 5.52 -3.70
C GLY A 413 -24.06 5.89 -3.13
N ILE A 414 -23.91 5.99 -1.80
CA ILE A 414 -22.63 6.33 -1.15
C ILE A 414 -21.54 5.30 -1.49
N TYR A 415 -21.90 4.00 -1.53
CA TYR A 415 -20.95 2.94 -1.86
C TYR A 415 -20.38 3.12 -3.27
N ASP A 416 -21.18 3.47 -4.26
CA ASP A 416 -20.71 3.61 -5.65
C ASP A 416 -19.72 4.79 -5.79
N ARG A 417 -20.01 5.92 -5.14
CA ARG A 417 -19.08 7.06 -5.08
C ARG A 417 -17.78 6.70 -4.35
N TYR A 418 -17.89 6.01 -3.23
CA TYR A 418 -16.75 5.53 -2.44
C TYR A 418 -15.90 4.52 -3.23
N ALA A 419 -16.53 3.51 -3.83
CA ALA A 419 -15.84 2.47 -4.59
C ALA A 419 -15.09 3.07 -5.79
N ALA A 420 -15.67 4.04 -6.49
CA ALA A 420 -15.01 4.72 -7.60
C ALA A 420 -13.71 5.45 -7.18
N CYS A 421 -13.63 5.95 -5.96
CA CYS A 421 -12.39 6.49 -5.39
C CYS A 421 -11.42 5.36 -4.99
N MET A 422 -11.92 4.33 -4.31
CA MET A 422 -11.09 3.20 -3.86
C MET A 422 -10.44 2.44 -5.02
N GLU A 423 -11.14 2.27 -6.13
CA GLU A 423 -10.63 1.61 -7.33
C GLU A 423 -9.41 2.33 -7.93
N LYS A 424 -9.34 3.65 -7.77
CA LYS A 424 -8.24 4.51 -8.21
C LYS A 424 -7.19 4.77 -7.13
N MET A 425 -7.28 4.11 -5.99
CA MET A 425 -6.47 4.40 -4.80
C MET A 425 -6.56 5.87 -4.32
N ASP A 426 -7.65 6.58 -4.68
CA ASP A 426 -7.98 7.91 -4.14
C ASP A 426 -8.61 7.78 -2.75
N TYR A 427 -7.80 7.43 -1.76
CA TYR A 427 -8.25 7.22 -0.39
C TYR A 427 -8.68 8.52 0.29
N VAL A 428 -8.11 9.65 -0.13
CA VAL A 428 -8.52 10.97 0.34
C VAL A 428 -9.95 11.28 -0.10
N GLY A 429 -10.26 11.04 -1.38
CA GLY A 429 -11.61 11.17 -1.93
C GLY A 429 -12.61 10.23 -1.25
N ALA A 430 -12.23 8.95 -1.09
CA ALA A 430 -13.05 7.95 -0.40
C ALA A 430 -13.40 8.39 1.03
N LYS A 431 -12.40 8.82 1.82
CA LYS A 431 -12.60 9.37 3.16
C LYS A 431 -13.52 10.60 3.15
N ASN A 432 -13.37 11.51 2.19
CA ASN A 432 -14.21 12.71 2.13
C ASN A 432 -15.68 12.34 1.95
N ILE A 433 -16.00 11.33 1.15
CA ILE A 433 -17.36 10.82 0.96
C ILE A 433 -17.94 10.29 2.28
N ILE A 434 -17.17 9.54 3.06
CA ILE A 434 -17.61 9.04 4.37
C ILE A 434 -17.81 10.20 5.34
N MET A 435 -16.85 11.13 5.39
CA MET A 435 -16.89 12.28 6.32
C MET A 435 -18.01 13.26 5.99
N GLU A 436 -18.48 13.33 4.73
CA GLU A 436 -19.67 14.09 4.35
C GLU A 436 -20.90 13.61 5.15
N LEU A 437 -21.13 12.30 5.21
CA LEU A 437 -22.24 11.73 5.99
C LEU A 437 -22.01 11.90 7.50
N VAL A 438 -20.78 11.73 8.00
CA VAL A 438 -20.42 11.94 9.41
C VAL A 438 -20.69 13.38 9.85
N HIS A 439 -20.29 14.37 9.06
CA HIS A 439 -20.50 15.78 9.37
C HIS A 439 -21.99 16.15 9.30
N ALA A 440 -22.70 15.67 8.28
CA ALA A 440 -24.15 15.89 8.16
C ALA A 440 -24.90 15.28 9.35
N ALA A 441 -24.52 14.09 9.82
CA ALA A 441 -25.12 13.44 10.98
C ALA A 441 -24.86 14.22 12.28
N ASN A 442 -23.65 14.76 12.49
CA ASN A 442 -23.35 15.63 13.62
C ASN A 442 -24.19 16.92 13.60
N HIS A 443 -24.34 17.52 12.40
CA HIS A 443 -25.18 18.71 12.24
C HIS A 443 -26.65 18.39 12.52
N TYR A 444 -27.15 17.28 12.00
CA TYR A 444 -28.53 16.84 12.22
C TYR A 444 -28.87 16.64 13.70
N ILE A 445 -27.94 16.21 14.54
CA ILE A 445 -28.15 16.12 15.99
C ILE A 445 -28.47 17.49 16.58
N GLU A 446 -27.81 18.57 16.13
CA GLU A 446 -28.05 19.93 16.64
C GLU A 446 -29.41 20.48 16.15
N ASP A 447 -29.71 20.29 14.87
CA ASP A 447 -30.94 20.80 14.25
C ASP A 447 -32.19 20.09 14.78
N ALA A 448 -32.15 18.75 14.87
CA ALA A 448 -33.26 17.93 15.35
C ALA A 448 -33.46 18.06 16.87
N ALA A 449 -32.44 18.49 17.62
CA ALA A 449 -32.44 18.68 19.07
C ALA A 449 -33.17 17.57 19.84
N PRO A 450 -32.75 16.28 19.74
CA PRO A 450 -33.49 15.15 20.32
C PRO A 450 -33.73 15.26 21.82
N TRP A 451 -32.89 16.00 22.54
CA TRP A 451 -33.13 16.33 23.98
C TRP A 451 -34.33 17.22 24.24
N THR A 452 -34.82 17.94 23.21
CA THR A 452 -36.04 18.73 23.27
C THR A 452 -37.24 17.88 22.88
N VAL A 453 -37.13 17.10 21.82
CA VAL A 453 -38.15 16.15 21.34
C VAL A 453 -38.50 15.13 22.44
N ALA A 454 -37.50 14.60 23.14
CA ALA A 454 -37.68 13.63 24.23
C ALA A 454 -38.46 14.12 25.44
N LYS A 455 -38.75 15.44 25.57
CA LYS A 455 -39.58 16.01 26.65
C LYS A 455 -41.09 15.89 26.37
N ASP A 456 -41.46 15.62 25.14
CA ASP A 456 -42.84 15.55 24.69
C ASP A 456 -43.18 14.10 24.29
N PRO A 457 -43.96 13.36 25.10
CA PRO A 457 -44.35 12.00 24.81
C PRO A 457 -45.12 11.82 23.49
N GLU A 458 -45.83 12.87 23.02
CA GLU A 458 -46.56 12.82 21.75
C GLU A 458 -45.59 12.78 20.52
N ARG A 459 -44.33 13.18 20.71
CA ARG A 459 -43.27 13.15 19.69
C ARG A 459 -42.36 11.92 19.79
N ALA A 460 -42.79 10.86 20.46
CA ALA A 460 -41.97 9.63 20.62
C ALA A 460 -41.57 8.99 19.29
N SER A 461 -42.47 9.00 18.28
CA SER A 461 -42.18 8.48 16.94
C SER A 461 -41.12 9.31 16.22
N GLU A 462 -41.16 10.63 16.36
CA GLU A 462 -40.14 11.52 15.80
C GLU A 462 -38.78 11.32 16.47
N LEU A 463 -38.75 11.13 17.79
CA LEU A 463 -37.52 10.78 18.52
C LEU A 463 -36.93 9.44 18.03
N ALA A 464 -37.78 8.44 17.79
CA ALA A 464 -37.38 7.15 17.26
C ALA A 464 -36.75 7.28 15.87
N GLU A 465 -37.37 8.08 14.99
CA GLU A 465 -36.81 8.38 13.65
C GLU A 465 -35.45 9.06 13.74
N ILE A 466 -35.30 10.08 14.59
CA ILE A 466 -34.03 10.81 14.77
C ILE A 466 -32.91 9.83 15.20
N ILE A 467 -33.13 9.05 16.25
CA ILE A 467 -32.10 8.17 16.79
C ILE A 467 -31.81 7.03 15.80
N TYR A 468 -32.83 6.43 15.18
CA TYR A 468 -32.67 5.43 14.13
C TYR A 468 -31.79 5.93 12.98
N THR A 469 -32.10 7.09 12.45
CA THR A 469 -31.40 7.73 11.32
C THR A 469 -29.92 7.97 11.63
N LEU A 470 -29.62 8.40 12.86
CA LEU A 470 -28.22 8.56 13.30
C LEU A 470 -27.48 7.22 13.39
N LEU A 471 -28.09 6.19 14.00
CA LEU A 471 -27.50 4.88 14.16
C LEU A 471 -27.30 4.19 12.80
N GLU A 472 -28.28 4.32 11.87
CA GLU A 472 -28.14 3.79 10.51
C GLU A 472 -27.01 4.47 9.73
N SER A 473 -26.86 5.79 9.87
CA SER A 473 -25.72 6.52 9.28
C SER A 473 -24.38 6.04 9.84
N ILE A 474 -24.30 5.77 11.15
CA ILE A 474 -23.11 5.23 11.81
C ILE A 474 -22.79 3.84 11.30
N ARG A 475 -23.79 2.96 11.16
CA ARG A 475 -23.63 1.60 10.62
C ARG A 475 -22.99 1.64 9.22
N ILE A 476 -23.56 2.46 8.33
CA ILE A 476 -23.03 2.62 6.96
C ILE A 476 -21.60 3.17 6.98
N CYS A 477 -21.32 4.23 7.75
CA CYS A 477 -19.97 4.78 7.86
C CYS A 477 -18.96 3.75 8.41
N ALA A 478 -19.36 2.94 9.39
CA ALA A 478 -18.49 1.91 9.97
C ALA A 478 -18.10 0.84 8.93
N HIS A 479 -19.03 0.39 8.09
CA HIS A 479 -18.71 -0.53 6.98
C HIS A 479 -17.75 0.10 5.97
N LEU A 480 -17.93 1.37 5.62
CA LEU A 480 -17.04 2.07 4.67
C LEU A 480 -15.65 2.37 5.27
N PHE A 481 -15.55 2.58 6.58
CA PHE A 481 -14.26 2.75 7.27
C PHE A 481 -13.51 1.43 7.52
N MET A 482 -14.13 0.26 7.33
CA MET A 482 -13.52 -1.04 7.62
C MET A 482 -12.14 -1.24 6.98
N PRO A 483 -11.86 -0.87 5.71
CA PRO A 483 -10.52 -0.98 5.14
C PRO A 483 -9.48 -0.09 5.83
N PHE A 484 -9.88 1.09 6.30
CA PHE A 484 -9.00 2.08 6.92
C PHE A 484 -8.74 1.78 8.39
N MET A 485 -9.81 1.49 9.15
CA MET A 485 -9.80 1.32 10.60
C MET A 485 -10.55 0.03 11.00
N PRO A 486 -10.01 -1.16 10.65
CA PRO A 486 -10.74 -2.42 10.78
C PRO A 486 -11.17 -2.73 12.21
N THR A 487 -10.32 -2.47 13.20
CA THR A 487 -10.60 -2.79 14.60
C THR A 487 -11.67 -1.87 15.17
N THR A 488 -11.55 -0.56 14.95
CA THR A 488 -12.54 0.41 15.45
C THR A 488 -13.89 0.29 14.74
N SER A 489 -13.87 0.05 13.43
CA SER A 489 -15.10 -0.14 12.65
C SER A 489 -15.89 -1.37 13.13
N ALA A 490 -15.20 -2.50 13.32
CA ALA A 490 -15.81 -3.69 13.88
C ALA A 490 -16.34 -3.46 15.31
N GLU A 491 -15.61 -2.74 16.15
CA GLU A 491 -16.04 -2.37 17.49
C GLU A 491 -17.32 -1.53 17.47
N VAL A 492 -17.42 -0.54 16.59
CA VAL A 492 -18.64 0.27 16.44
C VAL A 492 -19.84 -0.60 16.08
N LEU A 493 -19.71 -1.52 15.13
CA LEU A 493 -20.78 -2.42 14.73
C LEU A 493 -21.16 -3.39 15.87
N ARG A 494 -20.19 -3.93 16.64
CA ARG A 494 -20.45 -4.75 17.85
C ARG A 494 -21.17 -3.97 18.93
N ARG A 495 -20.85 -2.70 19.15
CA ARG A 495 -21.58 -1.84 20.10
C ARG A 495 -23.06 -1.66 19.75
N MET A 496 -23.40 -1.89 18.49
CA MET A 496 -24.78 -1.88 17.99
C MET A 496 -25.36 -3.31 17.88
N SER A 497 -24.66 -4.32 18.41
CA SER A 497 -25.02 -5.75 18.40
C SER A 497 -25.28 -6.33 17.00
N LEU A 498 -24.57 -5.84 15.99
CA LEU A 498 -24.54 -6.50 14.69
C LEU A 498 -23.79 -7.83 14.83
N ASP A 499 -24.22 -8.84 14.08
CA ASP A 499 -23.58 -10.15 14.13
C ASP A 499 -22.22 -10.17 13.39
N GLU A 500 -21.38 -11.17 13.72
CA GLU A 500 -20.04 -11.28 13.11
C GLU A 500 -20.08 -11.58 11.61
N ALA A 501 -21.17 -12.15 11.08
CA ALA A 501 -21.33 -12.39 9.65
C ALA A 501 -21.56 -11.07 8.90
N GLU A 502 -22.35 -10.17 9.48
CA GLU A 502 -22.59 -8.84 8.94
C GLU A 502 -21.31 -7.97 9.06
N ILE A 503 -20.63 -7.98 10.23
CA ILE A 503 -19.37 -7.24 10.47
C ILE A 503 -18.29 -7.67 9.46
N ASN A 504 -18.17 -8.96 9.19
CA ASN A 504 -17.18 -9.53 8.27
C ASN A 504 -17.76 -9.79 6.86
N SER A 505 -18.82 -9.09 6.48
CA SER A 505 -19.46 -9.24 5.18
C SER A 505 -18.46 -9.00 4.05
N THR A 506 -18.53 -9.85 3.03
CA THR A 506 -17.81 -9.69 1.75
C THR A 506 -18.69 -9.02 0.69
N ASP A 507 -19.77 -8.37 1.10
CA ASP A 507 -20.67 -7.60 0.24
C ASP A 507 -20.99 -6.24 0.90
N THR A 508 -19.95 -5.42 1.06
CA THR A 508 -20.09 -4.08 1.64
C THR A 508 -21.10 -3.21 0.89
N ARG A 509 -21.27 -3.43 -0.43
CA ARG A 509 -22.30 -2.71 -1.20
C ARG A 509 -23.69 -2.96 -0.63
N SER A 510 -24.02 -4.21 -0.36
CA SER A 510 -25.30 -4.58 0.26
C SER A 510 -25.41 -4.02 1.67
N GLU A 511 -24.32 -4.05 2.44
CA GLU A 511 -24.34 -3.49 3.81
C GLU A 511 -24.53 -1.96 3.83
N CYS A 512 -24.13 -1.24 2.82
CA CYS A 512 -24.32 0.22 2.74
C CYS A 512 -25.70 0.64 2.22
N VAL A 513 -26.65 -0.29 2.04
CA VAL A 513 -28.04 0.05 1.72
C VAL A 513 -28.74 0.63 2.94
N TRP A 514 -29.46 1.75 2.75
CA TRP A 514 -30.24 2.42 3.80
C TRP A 514 -31.40 1.55 4.29
N GLY A 515 -31.64 1.57 5.59
CA GLY A 515 -32.81 0.92 6.20
C GLY A 515 -32.56 -0.52 6.66
N LYS A 516 -31.30 -0.98 6.75
CA LYS A 516 -30.97 -2.34 7.21
C LYS A 516 -30.85 -2.50 8.72
N LEU A 517 -30.65 -1.41 9.48
CA LEU A 517 -30.56 -1.47 10.94
C LEU A 517 -31.87 -2.01 11.52
N GLN A 518 -31.76 -3.06 12.31
CA GLN A 518 -32.91 -3.67 13.00
C GLN A 518 -33.20 -2.93 14.32
N GLY A 519 -34.48 -2.82 14.64
CA GLY A 519 -34.91 -2.31 15.95
C GLY A 519 -34.77 -3.37 17.05
N GLY A 520 -34.59 -2.91 18.30
CA GLY A 520 -34.51 -3.79 19.47
C GLY A 520 -33.14 -4.45 19.69
N LEU A 521 -32.11 -4.12 18.91
CA LEU A 521 -30.74 -4.57 19.16
C LEU A 521 -30.16 -3.84 20.37
N ALA A 522 -29.46 -4.58 21.25
CA ALA A 522 -28.79 -3.96 22.38
C ALA A 522 -27.68 -3.00 21.91
N VAL A 523 -27.59 -1.85 22.57
CA VAL A 523 -26.60 -0.82 22.28
C VAL A 523 -25.69 -0.62 23.48
N SER A 524 -24.39 -0.61 23.28
CA SER A 524 -23.39 -0.34 24.30
C SER A 524 -22.59 0.92 23.93
N LYS A 525 -22.51 1.87 24.84
CA LYS A 525 -21.74 3.10 24.59
C LYS A 525 -20.22 2.88 24.65
N GLY A 526 -19.76 1.96 25.49
CA GLY A 526 -18.33 1.68 25.70
C GLY A 526 -17.50 2.90 26.09
N ASP A 527 -16.17 2.74 26.06
CA ASP A 527 -15.23 3.84 26.23
C ASP A 527 -15.12 4.71 24.95
N ALA A 528 -14.49 5.89 25.05
CA ALA A 528 -14.23 6.74 23.91
C ALA A 528 -13.36 5.99 22.86
N LEU A 529 -13.86 5.91 21.61
CA LEU A 529 -13.12 5.24 20.52
C LEU A 529 -11.80 5.95 20.23
N PHE A 530 -11.80 7.25 20.27
CA PHE A 530 -10.65 8.11 20.00
C PHE A 530 -10.55 9.17 21.10
N PRO A 531 -9.79 8.90 22.18
CA PRO A 531 -9.49 9.91 23.19
C PRO A 531 -8.78 11.10 22.55
N ARG A 532 -9.18 12.31 22.93
CA ARG A 532 -8.57 13.52 22.40
C ARG A 532 -7.09 13.60 22.82
N LEU A 533 -6.20 13.82 21.84
CA LEU A 533 -4.81 14.07 22.12
C LEU A 533 -4.63 15.47 22.71
N ALA A 534 -3.87 15.56 23.81
CA ALA A 534 -3.54 16.86 24.40
C ALA A 534 -2.49 17.54 23.52
N SER A 535 -2.77 18.77 23.09
CA SER A 535 -1.73 19.61 22.45
C SER A 535 -0.60 19.80 23.45
N LYS A 536 0.60 19.38 23.08
CA LYS A 536 1.81 19.60 23.87
C LYS A 536 2.25 21.05 23.81
#